data_5a1e18c4b0cf076891090503cb3c14b1
#
_entry.id   5a1e18c4b0cf076891090503cb3c14b1
#
_cell.length_a   1.000
_cell.length_b   1.000
_cell.length_c   1.000
_cell.angle_alpha   90.00
_cell.angle_beta   90.00
_cell.angle_gamma   90.00
#
_symmetry.space_group_name_H-M   'P 1'
#
loop_
_entity.id
_entity.type
_entity.pdbx_description
1 polymer ?
#
loop_
_entity_poly.entity_id
_entity_poly.type
_entity_poly.pdbx_seq_one_letter_code
_entity_poly.pdbx_strand_id
1 'polypeptide(L)'
;MSKFLNKLLFLNIFISLSLFGQEFSAMTLNVNNLFDTLDDVSKDDKAYLPIEAKQSSKHKKSCNRITVKSWKNECLYLDWDKETKNAKLDNLVASIISYDRNGPDILALQEVENNNILNQLFKRLKPYGYIDTKLIEGKDFRGIDTALITKFNIVDSKLHYISFSGEFEGKDTRPILEATLNVMGKNIKIYNVHFPSGFHDVSMRLDSLRLLKELLLNQNDPTIALGDF
;
A
#
# COMPACT_ATOMS: atom_id res chain seq x y z
N MET A 1 -47.07 32.45 62.92
CA MET A 1 -46.42 31.17 62.70
C MET A 1 -46.39 30.90 61.18
N SER A 2 -45.30 31.29 60.55
CA SER A 2 -45.13 31.11 59.05
C SER A 2 -44.17 29.98 58.82
N LYS A 3 -44.62 28.93 58.11
CA LYS A 3 -43.81 27.78 57.70
C LYS A 3 -43.13 28.15 56.39
N PHE A 4 -41.80 28.36 56.44
CA PHE A 4 -40.94 28.39 55.23
C PHE A 4 -40.81 27.00 54.68
N LEU A 5 -41.32 26.81 53.47
CA LEU A 5 -41.19 25.60 52.72
C LEU A 5 -39.92 25.72 51.77
N ASN A 6 -38.82 25.17 52.22
CA ASN A 6 -37.62 25.08 51.38
C ASN A 6 -37.88 24.13 50.19
N LYS A 7 -38.02 24.65 48.96
CA LYS A 7 -38.01 23.90 47.76
C LYS A 7 -36.55 23.67 47.35
N LEU A 8 -36.05 22.48 47.60
CA LEU A 8 -34.76 22.01 47.04
C LEU A 8 -34.96 21.77 45.56
N LEU A 9 -34.36 22.62 44.71
CA LEU A 9 -34.35 22.47 43.28
C LEU A 9 -33.19 21.50 42.92
N PHE A 10 -33.49 20.23 42.62
CA PHE A 10 -32.53 19.30 42.07
C PHE A 10 -32.29 19.65 40.59
N LEU A 11 -31.18 20.32 40.32
CA LEU A 11 -30.70 20.53 38.95
C LEU A 11 -30.07 19.23 38.42
N ASN A 12 -30.83 18.41 37.69
CA ASN A 12 -30.30 17.26 36.95
C ASN A 12 -29.47 17.76 35.77
N ILE A 13 -28.15 17.83 35.95
CA ILE A 13 -27.22 18.06 34.85
C ILE A 13 -27.13 16.73 34.11
N PHE A 14 -27.86 16.58 33.01
CA PHE A 14 -27.63 15.54 32.01
C PHE A 14 -26.33 15.86 31.27
N ILE A 15 -25.22 15.27 31.72
CA ILE A 15 -24.01 15.23 30.94
C ILE A 15 -24.27 14.19 29.82
N SER A 16 -24.70 14.66 28.66
CA SER A 16 -24.69 13.84 27.46
C SER A 16 -23.21 13.59 27.08
N LEU A 17 -22.67 12.46 27.52
CA LEU A 17 -21.44 11.94 26.93
C LEU A 17 -21.75 11.59 25.45
N SER A 18 -21.44 12.53 24.58
CA SER A 18 -21.35 12.22 23.14
C SER A 18 -20.24 11.21 23.00
N LEU A 19 -20.59 9.93 22.84
CA LEU A 19 -19.70 8.90 22.35
C LEU A 19 -19.41 9.22 20.87
N PHE A 20 -18.54 10.20 20.61
CA PHE A 20 -17.92 10.32 19.32
C PHE A 20 -17.02 9.09 19.17
N GLY A 21 -17.48 8.10 18.41
CA GLY A 21 -16.60 7.06 17.93
C GLY A 21 -15.42 7.76 17.24
N GLN A 22 -14.20 7.43 17.63
CA GLN A 22 -13.03 7.92 16.93
C GLN A 22 -13.03 7.27 15.55
N GLU A 23 -13.23 8.06 14.52
CA GLU A 23 -13.23 7.61 13.14
C GLU A 23 -11.83 7.82 12.52
N PHE A 24 -11.43 6.94 11.63
CA PHE A 24 -10.27 7.09 10.78
C PHE A 24 -10.61 6.60 9.37
N SER A 25 -9.89 7.11 8.40
CA SER A 25 -10.07 6.78 6.99
C SER A 25 -8.95 5.88 6.47
N ALA A 26 -9.30 4.95 5.57
CA ALA A 26 -8.34 4.10 4.90
C ALA A 26 -8.62 4.10 3.39
N MET A 27 -7.56 4.17 2.59
CA MET A 27 -7.59 4.14 1.13
C MET A 27 -6.67 3.04 0.63
N THR A 28 -7.11 2.30 -0.39
CA THR A 28 -6.24 1.46 -1.20
C THR A 28 -6.01 2.12 -2.56
N LEU A 29 -4.78 2.06 -3.05
CA LEU A 29 -4.40 2.66 -4.33
C LEU A 29 -3.30 1.83 -5.01
N ASN A 30 -3.63 1.16 -6.11
CA ASN A 30 -2.63 0.63 -7.02
C ASN A 30 -1.99 1.82 -7.75
N VAL A 31 -0.69 2.04 -7.53
CA VAL A 31 0.05 3.19 -8.09
C VAL A 31 0.55 2.93 -9.51
N ASN A 32 0.23 1.78 -10.09
CA ASN A 32 0.54 1.42 -11.47
C ASN A 32 2.03 1.59 -11.80
N ASN A 33 2.88 0.74 -11.20
CA ASN A 33 4.32 0.71 -11.40
C ASN A 33 5.04 1.99 -10.98
N LEU A 34 5.15 2.22 -9.67
CA LEU A 34 5.94 3.32 -9.11
C LEU A 34 7.39 2.85 -8.91
N PHE A 35 8.24 3.17 -9.88
CA PHE A 35 9.66 2.86 -9.89
C PHE A 35 10.53 4.10 -9.62
N ASP A 36 11.74 3.87 -9.12
CA ASP A 36 12.76 4.92 -9.17
C ASP A 36 13.46 4.95 -10.55
N THR A 37 14.66 5.44 -10.68
CA THR A 37 15.37 5.55 -11.97
C THR A 37 16.65 4.72 -11.99
N LEU A 38 16.82 3.80 -11.03
CA LEU A 38 18.02 2.98 -10.86
C LEU A 38 17.71 1.54 -11.26
N ASP A 39 18.65 0.89 -11.93
CA ASP A 39 18.55 -0.53 -12.33
C ASP A 39 18.78 -1.43 -11.10
N ASP A 40 17.77 -2.16 -10.66
CA ASP A 40 17.96 -3.29 -9.74
C ASP A 40 18.33 -4.53 -10.56
N VAL A 41 19.60 -4.86 -10.55
CA VAL A 41 20.18 -5.96 -11.35
C VAL A 41 19.48 -7.32 -11.08
N SER A 42 18.84 -7.46 -9.91
CA SER A 42 18.15 -8.69 -9.52
C SER A 42 16.69 -8.75 -10.00
N LYS A 43 16.15 -7.65 -10.52
CA LYS A 43 14.74 -7.50 -10.89
C LYS A 43 14.55 -7.21 -12.39
N ASP A 44 13.33 -7.31 -12.86
CA ASP A 44 12.95 -6.97 -14.25
C ASP A 44 12.30 -5.58 -14.34
N ASP A 45 13.06 -4.57 -13.93
CA ASP A 45 12.68 -3.16 -13.91
C ASP A 45 13.15 -2.35 -15.12
N LYS A 46 13.78 -3.00 -16.10
CA LYS A 46 14.44 -2.40 -17.28
C LYS A 46 13.59 -1.43 -18.09
N ALA A 47 12.26 -1.53 -17.99
CA ALA A 47 11.35 -0.59 -18.64
C ALA A 47 11.38 0.78 -17.96
N TYR A 48 11.74 0.85 -16.68
CA TYR A 48 11.67 2.06 -15.84
C TYR A 48 13.04 2.71 -15.62
N LEU A 49 13.85 2.75 -16.68
CA LEU A 49 15.16 3.39 -16.69
C LEU A 49 15.16 4.63 -17.60
N PRO A 50 16.04 5.60 -17.35
CA PRO A 50 16.28 6.69 -18.29
C PRO A 50 16.74 6.19 -19.65
N ILE A 51 16.37 6.89 -20.71
CA ILE A 51 16.64 6.44 -22.09
C ILE A 51 18.15 6.27 -22.37
N GLU A 52 19.01 7.03 -21.72
CA GLU A 52 20.46 6.94 -21.82
C GLU A 52 20.97 5.60 -21.30
N ALA A 53 20.39 5.06 -20.22
CA ALA A 53 20.76 3.77 -19.64
C ALA A 53 20.38 2.58 -20.57
N LYS A 54 19.41 2.79 -21.48
CA LYS A 54 18.88 1.77 -22.41
C LYS A 54 19.68 1.59 -23.67
N GLN A 55 20.78 2.34 -23.89
CA GLN A 55 21.50 2.35 -25.17
C GLN A 55 22.39 1.12 -25.39
N SER A 56 22.72 0.35 -24.34
CA SER A 56 23.61 -0.80 -24.45
C SER A 56 23.03 -1.92 -25.33
N SER A 57 23.92 -2.61 -26.06
CA SER A 57 23.53 -3.77 -26.87
C SER A 57 22.91 -4.90 -26.01
N LYS A 58 23.38 -5.04 -24.76
CA LYS A 58 22.85 -6.02 -23.80
C LYS A 58 21.38 -5.69 -23.45
N HIS A 59 21.06 -4.45 -23.15
CA HIS A 59 19.70 -4.00 -22.86
C HIS A 59 18.78 -4.23 -24.06
N LYS A 60 19.17 -3.71 -25.24
CA LYS A 60 18.38 -3.86 -26.48
C LYS A 60 18.13 -5.34 -26.84
N LYS A 61 19.13 -6.21 -26.66
CA LYS A 61 18.98 -7.65 -26.88
C LYS A 61 18.01 -8.28 -25.88
N SER A 62 18.04 -7.86 -24.63
CA SER A 62 17.08 -8.31 -23.59
C SER A 62 15.65 -7.92 -23.94
N CYS A 63 15.40 -6.63 -24.22
CA CYS A 63 14.07 -6.13 -24.59
C CYS A 63 13.52 -6.78 -25.86
N ASN A 64 14.39 -7.08 -26.84
CA ASN A 64 13.97 -7.73 -28.08
C ASN A 64 13.46 -9.17 -27.92
N ARG A 65 13.69 -9.82 -26.78
CA ARG A 65 13.13 -11.14 -26.44
C ARG A 65 11.69 -11.08 -25.92
N ILE A 66 11.22 -9.89 -25.54
CA ILE A 66 9.86 -9.69 -25.07
C ILE A 66 8.91 -9.88 -26.26
N THR A 67 7.94 -10.77 -26.10
CA THR A 67 6.96 -11.11 -27.13
C THR A 67 5.79 -10.14 -27.19
N VAL A 68 5.39 -9.59 -26.05
CA VAL A 68 4.30 -8.61 -25.96
C VAL A 68 4.80 -7.25 -26.47
N LYS A 69 4.22 -6.79 -27.58
CA LYS A 69 4.68 -5.59 -28.30
C LYS A 69 4.70 -4.33 -27.42
N SER A 70 3.68 -4.10 -26.58
CA SER A 70 3.63 -2.95 -25.68
C SER A 70 4.78 -2.97 -24.69
N TRP A 71 4.99 -4.08 -23.99
CA TRP A 71 6.07 -4.23 -23.00
C TRP A 71 7.46 -4.14 -23.64
N LYS A 72 7.61 -4.67 -24.85
CA LYS A 72 8.84 -4.49 -25.61
C LYS A 72 9.13 -3.02 -25.94
N ASN A 73 8.09 -2.28 -26.34
CA ASN A 73 8.25 -0.85 -26.63
C ASN A 73 8.56 -0.05 -25.34
N GLU A 74 7.93 -0.35 -24.21
CA GLU A 74 8.27 0.25 -22.93
C GLU A 74 9.72 -0.02 -22.55
N CYS A 75 10.15 -1.28 -22.65
CA CYS A 75 11.53 -1.67 -22.38
C CYS A 75 12.54 -0.90 -23.24
N LEU A 76 12.25 -0.68 -24.52
CA LEU A 76 13.16 -0.04 -25.46
C LEU A 76 13.11 1.49 -25.44
N TYR A 77 11.93 2.09 -25.27
CA TYR A 77 11.67 3.48 -25.64
C TYR A 77 11.03 4.32 -24.55
N LEU A 78 10.47 3.74 -23.48
CA LEU A 78 9.97 4.52 -22.36
C LEU A 78 11.14 5.25 -21.73
N ASP A 79 11.08 6.58 -21.71
CA ASP A 79 12.04 7.39 -20.98
C ASP A 79 11.51 7.62 -19.55
N TRP A 80 12.06 6.83 -18.62
CA TRP A 80 11.73 6.93 -17.21
C TRP A 80 12.81 7.74 -16.48
N ASP A 81 12.90 8.99 -16.85
CA ASP A 81 13.86 9.90 -16.27
C ASP A 81 13.38 10.51 -14.94
N LYS A 82 14.21 11.36 -14.37
CA LYS A 82 13.91 12.04 -13.10
C LYS A 82 12.68 12.95 -13.21
N GLU A 83 12.45 13.58 -14.36
CA GLU A 83 11.31 14.47 -14.57
C GLU A 83 10.00 13.69 -14.63
N THR A 84 9.96 12.64 -15.44
CA THR A 84 8.83 11.71 -15.56
C THR A 84 8.47 11.07 -14.22
N LYS A 85 9.46 10.56 -13.49
CA LYS A 85 9.27 10.01 -12.15
C LYS A 85 8.70 11.06 -11.18
N ASN A 86 9.24 12.28 -11.17
CA ASN A 86 8.75 13.33 -10.29
C ASN A 86 7.33 13.76 -10.65
N ALA A 87 7.00 13.88 -11.94
CA ALA A 87 5.64 14.18 -12.38
C ALA A 87 4.66 13.09 -11.89
N LYS A 88 5.04 11.81 -11.95
CA LYS A 88 4.23 10.72 -11.40
C LYS A 88 4.04 10.86 -9.89
N LEU A 89 5.11 11.12 -9.13
CA LEU A 89 5.02 11.33 -7.69
C LEU A 89 4.10 12.51 -7.34
N ASP A 90 4.18 13.62 -8.07
CA ASP A 90 3.37 14.80 -7.82
C ASP A 90 1.88 14.54 -8.16
N ASN A 91 1.60 13.80 -9.23
CA ASN A 91 0.25 13.36 -9.57
C ASN A 91 -0.34 12.41 -8.52
N LEU A 92 0.46 11.48 -7.98
CA LEU A 92 0.03 10.60 -6.88
C LEU A 92 -0.29 11.41 -5.63
N VAL A 93 0.56 12.36 -5.25
CA VAL A 93 0.29 13.27 -4.12
C VAL A 93 -1.02 14.02 -4.35
N ALA A 94 -1.20 14.65 -5.51
CA ALA A 94 -2.42 15.38 -5.82
C ALA A 94 -3.69 14.49 -5.72
N SER A 95 -3.60 13.24 -6.22
CA SER A 95 -4.69 12.28 -6.14
C SER A 95 -5.00 11.88 -4.69
N ILE A 96 -3.98 11.60 -3.89
CA ILE A 96 -4.13 11.19 -2.49
C ILE A 96 -4.74 12.31 -1.65
N ILE A 97 -4.20 13.54 -1.76
CA ILE A 97 -4.67 14.67 -0.95
C ILE A 97 -6.02 15.22 -1.42
N SER A 98 -6.52 14.82 -2.61
CA SER A 98 -7.86 15.19 -3.04
C SER A 98 -8.94 14.64 -2.10
N TYR A 99 -8.67 13.53 -1.42
CA TYR A 99 -9.51 13.06 -0.32
C TYR A 99 -9.33 13.98 0.89
N ASP A 100 -10.39 14.66 1.26
CA ASP A 100 -10.50 15.56 2.43
C ASP A 100 -9.34 16.58 2.57
N ARG A 101 -8.72 17.00 1.45
CA ARG A 101 -7.59 17.94 1.34
C ARG A 101 -6.29 17.53 2.04
N ASN A 102 -6.30 16.46 2.83
CA ASN A 102 -5.16 15.97 3.59
C ASN A 102 -4.85 14.48 3.32
N GLY A 103 -5.63 13.84 2.48
CA GLY A 103 -5.57 12.41 2.24
C GLY A 103 -6.08 11.56 3.41
N PRO A 104 -6.23 10.25 3.22
CA PRO A 104 -6.70 9.31 4.23
C PRO A 104 -5.68 9.16 5.37
N ASP A 105 -6.11 8.59 6.49
CA ASP A 105 -5.21 8.35 7.64
C ASP A 105 -4.31 7.14 7.40
N ILE A 106 -4.81 6.15 6.66
CA ILE A 106 -4.09 4.95 6.26
C ILE A 106 -4.13 4.83 4.74
N LEU A 107 -2.97 4.71 4.10
CA LEU A 107 -2.82 4.55 2.67
C LEU A 107 -2.12 3.24 2.37
N ALA A 108 -2.85 2.27 1.80
CA ALA A 108 -2.35 0.99 1.34
C ALA A 108 -2.04 1.07 -0.16
N LEU A 109 -0.78 0.94 -0.51
CA LEU A 109 -0.27 1.06 -1.88
C LEU A 109 0.08 -0.31 -2.45
N GLN A 110 -0.15 -0.50 -3.74
CA GLN A 110 0.31 -1.64 -4.52
C GLN A 110 1.15 -1.16 -5.70
N GLU A 111 2.09 -2.00 -6.15
CA GLU A 111 3.03 -1.73 -7.24
C GLU A 111 4.05 -0.63 -6.93
N VAL A 112 4.60 -0.65 -5.73
CA VAL A 112 5.74 0.17 -5.31
C VAL A 112 7.02 -0.66 -5.41
N GLU A 113 8.04 -0.14 -6.09
CA GLU A 113 9.28 -0.89 -6.33
C GLU A 113 10.05 -1.19 -5.05
N ASN A 114 10.45 -0.15 -4.32
CA ASN A 114 11.36 -0.29 -3.19
C ASN A 114 11.20 0.84 -2.17
N ASN A 115 11.98 0.75 -1.10
CA ASN A 115 11.98 1.79 -0.05
C ASN A 115 12.50 3.15 -0.52
N ASN A 116 13.35 3.22 -1.56
CA ASN A 116 13.86 4.49 -2.07
C ASN A 116 12.73 5.33 -2.67
N ILE A 117 11.95 4.76 -3.58
CA ILE A 117 10.84 5.49 -4.22
C ILE A 117 9.68 5.73 -3.24
N LEU A 118 9.39 4.75 -2.35
CA LEU A 118 8.39 4.93 -1.29
C LEU A 118 8.73 6.13 -0.40
N ASN A 119 9.99 6.26 0.02
CA ASN A 119 10.45 7.39 0.83
C ASN A 119 10.36 8.73 0.09
N GLN A 120 10.51 8.74 -1.24
CA GLN A 120 10.31 9.97 -2.03
C GLN A 120 8.85 10.41 -2.03
N LEU A 121 7.89 9.46 -2.14
CA LEU A 121 6.46 9.74 -2.01
C LEU A 121 6.12 10.16 -0.57
N PHE A 122 6.59 9.43 0.42
CA PHE A 122 6.36 9.74 1.83
C PHE A 122 6.84 11.15 2.22
N LYS A 123 8.03 11.56 1.77
CA LYS A 123 8.54 12.92 2.02
C LYS A 123 7.60 14.01 1.51
N ARG A 124 6.95 13.80 0.36
CA ARG A 124 5.97 14.73 -0.20
C ARG A 124 4.65 14.74 0.58
N LEU A 125 4.31 13.62 1.23
CA LEU A 125 3.08 13.50 2.02
C LEU A 125 3.23 13.96 3.47
N LYS A 126 4.46 14.10 4.01
CA LYS A 126 4.69 14.59 5.38
C LYS A 126 3.95 15.89 5.73
N PRO A 127 3.85 16.92 4.86
CA PRO A 127 3.11 18.15 5.16
C PRO A 127 1.62 17.92 5.42
N TYR A 128 1.07 16.77 5.04
CA TYR A 128 -0.34 16.39 5.20
C TYR A 128 -0.59 15.47 6.41
N GLY A 129 0.39 15.39 7.32
CA GLY A 129 0.26 14.67 8.59
C GLY A 129 0.71 13.20 8.56
N TYR A 130 1.26 12.70 7.47
CA TYR A 130 1.82 11.35 7.42
C TYR A 130 3.13 11.28 8.22
N ILE A 131 3.23 10.28 9.10
CA ILE A 131 4.34 10.16 10.06
C ILE A 131 5.15 8.88 9.90
N ASP A 132 4.55 7.83 9.31
CA ASP A 132 5.21 6.53 9.21
C ASP A 132 4.93 5.84 7.88
N THR A 133 5.84 4.95 7.48
CA THR A 133 5.75 4.22 6.22
C THR A 133 6.42 2.85 6.31
N LYS A 134 5.92 1.88 5.57
CA LYS A 134 6.46 0.52 5.54
C LYS A 134 6.34 -0.12 4.17
N LEU A 135 7.46 -0.65 3.71
CA LEU A 135 7.57 -1.64 2.65
C LEU A 135 8.59 -2.69 3.12
N ILE A 136 8.27 -3.94 2.92
CA ILE A 136 9.21 -5.07 3.06
C ILE A 136 9.29 -5.69 1.67
N GLU A 137 10.49 -5.73 1.10
CA GLU A 137 10.70 -6.26 -0.24
C GLU A 137 10.41 -7.75 -0.28
N GLY A 138 9.56 -8.13 -1.21
CA GLY A 138 9.20 -9.50 -1.52
C GLY A 138 10.12 -10.13 -2.57
N LYS A 139 9.69 -11.29 -3.07
CA LYS A 139 10.42 -12.03 -4.09
C LYS A 139 9.90 -11.81 -5.50
N ASP A 140 8.89 -10.94 -5.69
CA ASP A 140 8.33 -10.69 -7.02
C ASP A 140 9.44 -10.34 -8.01
N PHE A 141 9.43 -11.01 -9.16
CA PHE A 141 10.45 -10.89 -10.19
C PHE A 141 10.52 -9.48 -10.80
N ARG A 142 9.40 -8.78 -10.90
CA ARG A 142 9.36 -7.41 -11.42
C ARG A 142 9.85 -6.38 -10.41
N GLY A 143 10.00 -6.78 -9.13
CA GLY A 143 10.41 -5.88 -8.06
C GLY A 143 9.30 -4.91 -7.64
N ILE A 144 8.04 -5.34 -7.66
CA ILE A 144 6.92 -4.53 -7.17
C ILE A 144 6.32 -5.15 -5.91
N ASP A 145 6.11 -4.32 -4.92
CA ASP A 145 5.65 -4.73 -3.60
C ASP A 145 4.40 -3.95 -3.16
N THR A 146 3.87 -4.36 -2.02
CA THR A 146 2.84 -3.63 -1.29
C THR A 146 3.48 -2.75 -0.23
N ALA A 147 2.94 -1.55 -0.02
CA ALA A 147 3.46 -0.60 0.94
C ALA A 147 2.35 0.09 1.74
N LEU A 148 2.71 0.64 2.89
CA LEU A 148 1.84 1.48 3.70
C LEU A 148 2.49 2.85 3.93
N ILE A 149 1.66 3.89 3.89
CA ILE A 149 1.98 5.23 4.39
C ILE A 149 0.84 5.63 5.33
N THR A 150 1.12 6.13 6.52
CA THR A 150 0.09 6.32 7.54
C THR A 150 0.36 7.53 8.44
N LYS A 151 -0.72 8.08 9.02
CA LYS A 151 -0.69 9.10 10.06
C LYS A 151 -0.60 8.51 11.47
N PHE A 152 -0.46 7.18 11.58
CA PHE A 152 -0.30 6.45 12.84
C PHE A 152 1.06 5.76 12.89
N ASN A 153 1.54 5.43 14.09
CA ASN A 153 2.77 4.66 14.24
C ASN A 153 2.56 3.20 13.85
N ILE A 154 3.48 2.66 13.06
CA ILE A 154 3.56 1.23 12.75
C ILE A 154 4.38 0.57 13.85
N VAL A 155 3.76 -0.31 14.64
CA VAL A 155 4.40 -0.97 15.78
C VAL A 155 5.00 -2.32 15.44
N ASP A 156 4.47 -2.98 14.39
CA ASP A 156 4.99 -4.25 13.88
C ASP A 156 4.63 -4.44 12.41
N SER A 157 5.41 -5.23 11.68
CA SER A 157 5.10 -5.59 10.29
C SER A 157 5.84 -6.84 9.83
N LYS A 158 5.19 -7.64 8.99
CA LYS A 158 5.77 -8.85 8.38
C LYS A 158 5.11 -9.18 7.04
N LEU A 159 5.74 -10.08 6.28
CA LEU A 159 5.21 -10.63 5.04
C LEU A 159 4.66 -12.04 5.26
N HIS A 160 3.53 -12.31 4.62
CA HIS A 160 2.98 -13.66 4.50
C HIS A 160 3.07 -14.09 3.03
N TYR A 161 3.90 -15.09 2.78
CA TYR A 161 4.11 -15.62 1.43
C TYR A 161 2.96 -16.56 1.05
N ILE A 162 2.43 -16.37 -0.16
CA ILE A 162 1.37 -17.20 -0.71
C ILE A 162 2.00 -18.46 -1.29
N SER A 163 1.51 -19.61 -0.89
CA SER A 163 1.88 -20.89 -1.49
C SER A 163 0.78 -21.33 -2.45
N PHE A 164 1.12 -21.48 -3.72
CA PHE A 164 0.20 -21.97 -4.73
C PHE A 164 0.17 -23.49 -4.75
N SER A 165 -0.97 -24.04 -5.13
CA SER A 165 -1.20 -25.48 -5.27
C SER A 165 -1.15 -25.94 -6.73
N GLY A 166 -1.08 -27.27 -6.93
CA GLY A 166 -1.15 -27.91 -8.25
C GLY A 166 0.01 -27.53 -9.16
N GLU A 167 -0.26 -27.19 -10.41
CA GLU A 167 0.74 -26.83 -11.41
C GLU A 167 1.45 -25.49 -11.15
N PHE A 168 0.98 -24.72 -10.19
CA PHE A 168 1.56 -23.44 -9.78
C PHE A 168 2.43 -23.55 -8.53
N GLU A 169 2.64 -24.75 -8.00
CA GLU A 169 3.51 -24.98 -6.86
C GLU A 169 4.92 -24.41 -7.10
N GLY A 170 5.43 -23.68 -6.11
CA GLY A 170 6.74 -23.02 -6.23
C GLY A 170 6.79 -21.74 -7.06
N LYS A 171 5.68 -21.32 -7.70
CA LYS A 171 5.61 -19.99 -8.30
C LYS A 171 5.53 -18.93 -7.23
N ASP A 172 6.16 -17.79 -7.52
CA ASP A 172 6.21 -16.64 -6.63
C ASP A 172 5.20 -15.55 -7.04
N THR A 173 4.82 -14.74 -6.07
CA THR A 173 3.98 -13.56 -6.26
C THR A 173 4.22 -12.58 -5.10
N ARG A 174 3.57 -11.41 -5.15
CA ARG A 174 3.62 -10.44 -4.05
C ARG A 174 3.02 -11.05 -2.79
N PRO A 175 3.77 -11.07 -1.67
CA PRO A 175 3.26 -11.53 -0.40
C PRO A 175 2.23 -10.54 0.16
N ILE A 176 1.42 -10.99 1.11
CA ILE A 176 0.54 -10.12 1.89
C ILE A 176 1.39 -9.37 2.92
N LEU A 177 1.34 -8.04 2.91
CA LEU A 177 1.96 -7.22 3.95
C LEU A 177 0.98 -7.09 5.13
N GLU A 178 1.34 -7.66 6.28
CA GLU A 178 0.70 -7.38 7.56
C GLU A 178 1.43 -6.22 8.24
N ALA A 179 0.69 -5.24 8.73
CA ALA A 179 1.21 -4.21 9.61
C ALA A 179 0.25 -4.00 10.79
N THR A 180 0.79 -3.79 11.98
CA THR A 180 0.04 -3.41 13.17
C THR A 180 0.24 -1.92 13.41
N LEU A 181 -0.83 -1.16 13.42
CA LEU A 181 -0.84 0.28 13.66
C LEU A 181 -1.36 0.58 15.05
N ASN A 182 -0.73 1.53 15.75
CA ASN A 182 -1.30 2.11 16.96
C ASN A 182 -2.24 3.26 16.57
N VAL A 183 -3.52 2.96 16.49
CA VAL A 183 -4.56 3.93 16.14
C VAL A 183 -5.21 4.41 17.45
N MET A 184 -4.87 5.64 17.87
CA MET A 184 -5.48 6.28 19.06
C MET A 184 -5.39 5.39 20.32
N GLY A 185 -4.25 4.71 20.51
CA GLY A 185 -4.00 3.86 21.67
C GLY A 185 -4.50 2.41 21.54
N LYS A 186 -5.08 2.04 20.40
CA LYS A 186 -5.51 0.66 20.09
C LYS A 186 -4.71 0.10 18.93
N ASN A 187 -4.33 -1.16 19.03
CA ASN A 187 -3.72 -1.85 17.90
C ASN A 187 -4.79 -2.25 16.88
N ILE A 188 -4.53 -1.93 15.62
CA ILE A 188 -5.34 -2.36 14.47
C ILE A 188 -4.39 -3.03 13.47
N LYS A 189 -4.78 -4.19 12.96
CA LYS A 189 -4.03 -4.90 11.92
C LYS A 189 -4.52 -4.52 10.54
N ILE A 190 -3.58 -4.25 9.67
CA ILE A 190 -3.79 -3.99 8.25
C ILE A 190 -3.16 -5.11 7.45
N TYR A 191 -3.94 -5.75 6.58
CA TYR A 191 -3.44 -6.63 5.53
C TYR A 191 -3.53 -5.91 4.19
N ASN A 192 -2.38 -5.59 3.60
CA ASN A 192 -2.32 -5.02 2.27
C ASN A 192 -1.99 -6.11 1.25
N VAL A 193 -2.87 -6.32 0.28
CA VAL A 193 -2.78 -7.39 -0.70
C VAL A 193 -2.60 -6.86 -2.12
N HIS A 194 -1.93 -7.66 -2.97
CA HIS A 194 -1.91 -7.48 -4.41
C HIS A 194 -1.91 -8.86 -5.07
N PHE A 195 -3.09 -9.37 -5.36
CA PHE A 195 -3.30 -10.74 -5.82
C PHE A 195 -3.02 -10.91 -7.32
N PRO A 196 -2.84 -12.14 -7.80
CA PRO A 196 -2.74 -12.43 -9.23
C PRO A 196 -3.94 -11.87 -9.99
N SER A 197 -3.65 -11.13 -11.07
CA SER A 197 -4.69 -10.49 -11.90
C SER A 197 -5.60 -11.51 -12.59
N GLY A 198 -6.71 -11.03 -13.16
CA GLY A 198 -7.65 -11.87 -13.91
C GLY A 198 -7.08 -12.57 -15.15
N PHE A 199 -5.83 -12.26 -15.56
CA PHE A 199 -5.11 -12.99 -16.61
C PHE A 199 -4.43 -14.27 -16.13
N HIS A 200 -4.29 -14.44 -14.80
CA HIS A 200 -3.75 -15.66 -14.20
C HIS A 200 -4.86 -16.67 -13.96
N ASP A 201 -4.49 -17.94 -13.77
CA ASP A 201 -5.45 -18.98 -13.41
C ASP A 201 -6.17 -18.64 -12.09
N VAL A 202 -7.46 -18.91 -12.06
CA VAL A 202 -8.31 -18.60 -10.91
C VAL A 202 -7.86 -19.33 -9.63
N SER A 203 -7.23 -20.49 -9.75
CA SER A 203 -6.71 -21.24 -8.60
C SER A 203 -5.67 -20.45 -7.81
N MET A 204 -4.82 -19.67 -8.49
CA MET A 204 -3.83 -18.81 -7.83
C MET A 204 -4.51 -17.74 -6.95
N ARG A 205 -5.59 -17.13 -7.43
CA ARG A 205 -6.38 -16.17 -6.62
C ARG A 205 -7.09 -16.85 -5.47
N LEU A 206 -7.62 -18.07 -5.68
CA LEU A 206 -8.25 -18.83 -4.61
C LEU A 206 -7.27 -19.22 -3.50
N ASP A 207 -6.03 -19.59 -3.83
CA ASP A 207 -4.99 -19.88 -2.84
C ASP A 207 -4.61 -18.60 -2.06
N SER A 208 -4.51 -17.46 -2.76
CA SER A 208 -4.28 -16.15 -2.13
C SER A 208 -5.40 -15.77 -1.14
N LEU A 209 -6.67 -15.99 -1.53
CA LEU A 209 -7.83 -15.74 -0.69
C LEU A 209 -7.90 -16.70 0.50
N ARG A 210 -7.48 -17.96 0.34
CA ARG A 210 -7.41 -18.94 1.46
C ARG A 210 -6.44 -18.47 2.52
N LEU A 211 -5.24 -18.06 2.12
CA LEU A 211 -4.25 -17.51 3.06
C LEU A 211 -4.82 -16.28 3.78
N LEU A 212 -5.38 -15.32 3.06
CA LEU A 212 -5.97 -14.12 3.68
C LEU A 212 -7.08 -14.49 4.66
N LYS A 213 -7.97 -15.42 4.30
CA LYS A 213 -9.03 -15.92 5.18
C LYS A 213 -8.45 -16.52 6.46
N GLU A 214 -7.42 -17.35 6.38
CA GLU A 214 -6.75 -17.93 7.55
C GLU A 214 -6.14 -16.85 8.45
N LEU A 215 -5.51 -15.85 7.87
CA LEU A 215 -4.94 -14.72 8.61
C LEU A 215 -6.04 -13.93 9.34
N LEU A 216 -7.16 -13.65 8.68
CA LEU A 216 -8.28 -12.91 9.27
C LEU A 216 -8.98 -13.67 10.40
N LEU A 217 -9.15 -14.98 10.26
CA LEU A 217 -9.83 -15.82 11.28
C LEU A 217 -9.00 -15.99 12.56
N ASN A 218 -7.69 -15.84 12.49
CA ASN A 218 -6.78 -16.07 13.61
C ASN A 218 -6.38 -14.75 14.33
N GLN A 219 -7.18 -13.67 14.18
CA GLN A 219 -6.89 -12.40 14.83
C GLN A 219 -7.83 -12.13 16.00
N ASN A 220 -7.25 -11.54 17.08
CA ASN A 220 -7.99 -11.00 18.20
C ASN A 220 -8.14 -9.46 18.12
N ASP A 221 -7.25 -8.79 17.37
CA ASP A 221 -7.29 -7.35 17.18
C ASP A 221 -8.25 -6.98 16.05
N PRO A 222 -8.85 -5.79 16.07
CA PRO A 222 -9.56 -5.24 14.92
C PRO A 222 -8.68 -5.27 13.68
N THR A 223 -9.22 -5.74 12.57
CA THR A 223 -8.44 -6.05 11.36
C THR A 223 -9.13 -5.51 10.12
N ILE A 224 -8.34 -4.95 9.21
CA ILE A 224 -8.79 -4.45 7.91
C ILE A 224 -7.92 -5.09 6.82
N ALA A 225 -8.55 -5.65 5.79
CA ALA A 225 -7.88 -6.05 4.57
C ALA A 225 -8.14 -5.02 3.46
N LEU A 226 -7.08 -4.54 2.86
CA LEU A 226 -7.07 -3.53 1.78
C LEU A 226 -6.22 -4.06 0.64
N GLY A 227 -6.43 -3.56 -0.57
CA GLY A 227 -5.53 -3.89 -1.68
C GLY A 227 -6.22 -4.11 -3.00
N ASP A 228 -5.47 -4.72 -3.91
CA ASP A 228 -5.90 -5.16 -5.23
C ASP A 228 -6.14 -6.68 -5.18
N PHE A 229 -7.44 -7.07 -5.15
CA PHE A 229 -7.91 -8.45 -4.93
C PHE A 229 -8.06 -9.27 -6.21
#